data_874032071ab6181c7bc90f4d6a69d22d
#
_entry.id   874032071ab6181c7bc90f4d6a69d22d
#
_cell.length_a   1.000
_cell.length_b   1.000
_cell.length_c   1.000
_cell.angle_alpha   90.00
_cell.angle_beta   90.00
_cell.angle_gamma   90.00
#
_symmetry.space_group_name_H-M   'P 1'
#
loop_
_entity.id
_entity.type
_entity.pdbx_description
1 polymer ?
#
loop_
_entity_poly.entity_id
_entity_poly.type
_entity_poly.pdbx_seq_one_letter_code
_entity_poly.pdbx_strand_id
1 'polypeptide(L)'
;NPAICVWALAAETHEEAQYHFSSRARWQLYRDRGLHLSFETPEVSMAEQYNEYEQKRIEELRQKTFVGTGKEVAERITELADYLDVKEIAIVTWAHSDEARRNSYSEIAKAFNMKG
;
A
#
# COMPACT_ATOMS: atom_id res chain seq x y z
N ASN A 1 -15.70 -7.27 19.13
CA ASN A 1 -14.39 -7.40 18.51
C ASN A 1 -14.03 -6.13 17.75
N PRO A 2 -12.90 -5.50 18.09
CA PRO A 2 -12.49 -4.33 17.35
C PRO A 2 -12.08 -4.70 15.93
N ALA A 3 -12.50 -3.89 14.97
CA ALA A 3 -12.01 -3.99 13.62
C ALA A 3 -10.72 -3.17 13.53
N ILE A 4 -9.76 -3.62 12.75
CA ILE A 4 -8.56 -2.84 12.47
C ILE A 4 -8.57 -2.38 11.03
N CYS A 5 -7.95 -1.22 10.80
CA CYS A 5 -7.83 -0.67 9.46
C CYS A 5 -6.37 -0.80 9.01
N VAL A 6 -6.15 -1.41 7.86
CA VAL A 6 -4.80 -1.56 7.32
C VAL A 6 -4.69 -0.86 5.96
N TRP A 7 -3.51 -0.38 5.68
CA TRP A 7 -3.15 0.22 4.42
C TRP A 7 -2.56 -0.86 3.52
N ALA A 8 -3.17 -1.11 2.38
CA ALA A 8 -2.70 -2.16 1.49
C ALA A 8 -2.82 -1.73 0.04
N LEU A 9 -1.89 -2.20 -0.78
CA LEU A 9 -1.91 -1.97 -2.21
C LEU A 9 -1.40 -3.22 -2.91
N ALA A 10 -2.25 -3.83 -3.71
CA ALA A 10 -1.90 -5.04 -4.46
C ALA A 10 -1.97 -4.80 -5.96
N ALA A 11 -1.15 -5.53 -6.70
CA ALA A 11 -1.16 -5.51 -8.14
C ALA A 11 -0.80 -6.93 -8.64
N GLU A 12 -0.77 -7.13 -9.95
CA GLU A 12 -0.46 -8.44 -10.50
C GLU A 12 0.96 -8.88 -10.20
N THR A 13 1.90 -7.92 -10.13
CA THR A 13 3.29 -8.21 -9.80
C THR A 13 3.73 -7.34 -8.64
N HIS A 14 4.77 -7.79 -7.94
CA HIS A 14 5.37 -7.04 -6.84
C HIS A 14 5.89 -5.68 -7.33
N GLU A 15 6.54 -5.67 -8.49
CA GLU A 15 7.11 -4.46 -9.08
C GLU A 15 6.03 -3.44 -9.41
N GLU A 16 4.90 -3.90 -9.95
CA GLU A 16 3.78 -3.02 -10.27
C GLU A 16 3.19 -2.41 -9.00
N ALA A 17 3.08 -3.20 -7.94
CA ALA A 17 2.59 -2.70 -6.65
C ALA A 17 3.53 -1.61 -6.09
N GLN A 18 4.84 -1.82 -6.18
CA GLN A 18 5.82 -0.83 -5.74
C GLN A 18 5.75 0.44 -6.58
N TYR A 19 5.51 0.28 -7.88
CA TYR A 19 5.35 1.40 -8.80
C TYR A 19 4.19 2.31 -8.34
N HIS A 20 3.04 1.72 -8.07
CA HIS A 20 1.89 2.49 -7.60
C HIS A 20 2.08 3.04 -6.18
N PHE A 21 2.80 2.31 -5.34
CA PHE A 21 3.11 2.77 -3.99
C PHE A 21 3.94 4.05 -3.99
N SER A 22 4.75 4.28 -5.03
CA SER A 22 5.62 5.46 -5.09
C SER A 22 4.85 6.78 -4.97
N SER A 23 3.64 6.85 -5.53
CA SER A 23 2.78 8.03 -5.41
C SER A 23 2.40 8.31 -3.96
N ARG A 24 2.04 7.28 -3.23
CA ARG A 24 1.69 7.38 -1.81
C ARG A 24 2.90 7.81 -0.97
N ALA A 25 4.05 7.23 -1.27
CA ALA A 25 5.27 7.55 -0.54
C ALA A 25 5.66 9.01 -0.71
N ARG A 26 5.62 9.51 -1.96
CA ARG A 26 5.92 10.90 -2.25
C ARG A 26 4.95 11.84 -1.54
N TRP A 27 3.65 11.53 -1.62
CA TRP A 27 2.62 12.33 -0.98
C TRP A 27 2.86 12.43 0.53
N GLN A 28 3.21 11.32 1.18
CA GLN A 28 3.46 11.29 2.61
C GLN A 28 4.70 12.09 2.99
N LEU A 29 5.76 12.03 2.18
CA LEU A 29 6.97 12.81 2.44
C LEU A 29 6.68 14.31 2.49
N TYR A 30 5.88 14.79 1.56
CA TYR A 30 5.54 16.21 1.52
C TYR A 30 4.58 16.58 2.65
N ARG A 31 3.65 15.68 2.99
CA ARG A 31 2.76 15.87 4.14
C ARG A 31 3.55 16.00 5.44
N ASP A 32 4.58 15.18 5.61
CA ASP A 32 5.45 15.23 6.80
C ASP A 32 6.09 16.60 6.97
N ARG A 33 6.29 17.32 5.87
CA ARG A 33 6.85 18.68 5.89
C ARG A 33 5.79 19.76 6.01
N GLY A 34 4.53 19.37 6.15
CA GLY A 34 3.42 20.31 6.24
C GLY A 34 2.96 20.85 4.88
N LEU A 35 3.42 20.25 3.77
CA LEU A 35 3.03 20.65 2.44
C LEU A 35 1.85 19.82 1.95
N HIS A 36 0.84 20.50 1.40
CA HIS A 36 -0.37 19.85 0.89
C HIS A 36 -0.33 19.85 -0.63
N LEU A 37 0.44 18.93 -1.20
CA LEU A 37 0.59 18.82 -2.64
C LEU A 37 -0.40 17.79 -3.20
N SER A 38 -0.65 17.88 -4.50
CA SER A 38 -1.48 16.92 -5.20
C SER A 38 -0.85 15.53 -5.18
N PHE A 39 -1.69 14.51 -5.27
CA PHE A 39 -1.25 13.13 -5.36
C PHE A 39 -0.75 12.87 -6.78
N GLU A 40 0.55 12.82 -6.95
CA GLU A 40 1.20 12.74 -8.25
C GLU A 40 1.19 11.33 -8.85
N THR A 41 1.43 11.25 -10.17
CA THR A 41 1.52 9.97 -10.87
C THR A 41 2.72 9.16 -10.38
N PRO A 42 2.68 7.82 -10.55
CA PRO A 42 3.84 7.00 -10.25
C PRO A 42 5.08 7.39 -11.06
N GLU A 43 4.91 7.80 -12.31
CA GLU A 43 6.03 8.22 -13.17
C GLU A 43 6.77 9.41 -12.56
N VAL A 44 6.04 10.42 -12.12
CA VAL A 44 6.63 11.59 -11.47
C VAL A 44 7.28 11.21 -10.15
N SER A 45 6.59 10.38 -9.38
CA SER A 45 7.05 9.98 -8.04
C SER A 45 8.34 9.17 -8.11
N MET A 46 8.47 8.27 -9.08
CA MET A 46 9.67 7.46 -9.24
C MET A 46 10.82 8.23 -9.88
N ALA A 47 10.52 9.25 -10.67
CA ALA A 47 11.55 10.07 -11.30
C ALA A 47 12.19 11.08 -10.35
N GLU A 48 11.53 11.37 -9.22
CA GLU A 48 12.07 12.31 -8.25
C GLU A 48 13.28 11.73 -7.53
N GLN A 49 14.31 12.56 -7.34
CA GLN A 49 15.49 12.13 -6.62
C GLN A 49 15.33 12.41 -5.13
N TYR A 50 15.39 11.35 -4.34
CA TYR A 50 15.23 11.47 -2.89
C TYR A 50 16.60 11.42 -2.21
N ASN A 51 16.78 12.23 -1.17
CA ASN A 51 17.99 12.18 -0.36
C ASN A 51 17.94 10.96 0.58
N GLU A 52 19.02 10.73 1.33
CA GLU A 52 19.09 9.56 2.22
C GLU A 52 17.99 9.53 3.28
N TYR A 53 17.68 10.68 3.86
CA TYR A 53 16.62 10.78 4.85
C TYR A 53 15.26 10.42 4.24
N GLU A 54 14.99 10.93 3.05
CA GLU A 54 13.74 10.66 2.34
C GLU A 54 13.63 9.19 1.95
N GLN A 55 14.71 8.59 1.47
CA GLN A 55 14.73 7.18 1.11
C GLN A 55 14.46 6.31 2.33
N LYS A 56 15.02 6.66 3.47
CA LYS A 56 14.81 5.94 4.72
C LYS A 56 13.35 6.03 5.15
N ARG A 57 12.75 7.22 5.04
CA ARG A 57 11.34 7.42 5.38
C ARG A 57 10.43 6.61 4.45
N ILE A 58 10.75 6.55 3.15
CA ILE A 58 9.99 5.75 2.19
C ILE A 58 10.03 4.28 2.59
N GLU A 59 11.21 3.78 2.98
CA GLU A 59 11.34 2.39 3.41
C GLU A 59 10.53 2.11 4.67
N GLU A 60 10.51 3.02 5.62
CA GLU A 60 9.66 2.90 6.82
C GLU A 60 8.18 2.81 6.44
N LEU A 61 7.74 3.65 5.50
CA LEU A 61 6.35 3.63 5.01
C LEU A 61 6.04 2.30 4.33
N ARG A 62 6.99 1.79 3.54
CA ARG A 62 6.82 0.51 2.85
C ARG A 62 6.65 -0.64 3.84
N GLN A 63 7.40 -0.63 4.93
CA GLN A 63 7.31 -1.66 5.95
C GLN A 63 5.99 -1.62 6.72
N LYS A 64 5.43 -0.42 6.89
CA LYS A 64 4.17 -0.25 7.60
C LYS A 64 2.96 -0.50 6.72
N THR A 65 3.15 -0.56 5.40
CA THR A 65 2.10 -0.71 4.41
C THR A 65 2.20 -2.11 3.80
N PHE A 66 1.07 -2.72 3.52
CA PHE A 66 1.06 -4.03 2.88
C PHE A 66 1.03 -3.83 1.37
N VAL A 67 2.20 -3.97 0.73
CA VAL A 67 2.39 -3.71 -0.69
C VAL A 67 2.99 -4.94 -1.35
N GLY A 68 2.38 -5.38 -2.46
CA GLY A 68 2.85 -6.54 -3.19
C GLY A 68 1.77 -7.13 -4.07
N THR A 69 1.89 -8.42 -4.38
CA THR A 69 0.83 -9.13 -5.09
C THR A 69 -0.35 -9.36 -4.13
N GLY A 70 -1.52 -9.67 -4.69
CA GLY A 70 -2.69 -9.99 -3.86
C GLY A 70 -2.39 -11.10 -2.86
N LYS A 71 -1.66 -12.13 -3.30
CA LYS A 71 -1.27 -13.25 -2.45
C LYS A 71 -0.37 -12.78 -1.29
N GLU A 72 0.65 -11.98 -1.58
CA GLU A 72 1.57 -11.45 -0.57
C GLU A 72 0.82 -10.61 0.46
N VAL A 73 -0.04 -9.73 -0.02
CA VAL A 73 -0.83 -8.83 0.85
C VAL A 73 -1.78 -9.65 1.72
N ALA A 74 -2.49 -10.61 1.12
CA ALA A 74 -3.45 -11.45 1.86
C ALA A 74 -2.76 -12.26 2.96
N GLU A 75 -1.58 -12.81 2.67
CA GLU A 75 -0.81 -13.57 3.67
C GLU A 75 -0.41 -12.69 4.85
N ARG A 76 0.09 -11.48 4.58
CA ARG A 76 0.50 -10.55 5.63
C ARG A 76 -0.68 -10.08 6.47
N ILE A 77 -1.83 -9.82 5.84
CA ILE A 77 -3.04 -9.43 6.55
C ILE A 77 -3.52 -10.56 7.44
N THR A 78 -3.49 -11.80 6.93
CA THR A 78 -3.90 -12.97 7.70
C THR A 78 -3.01 -13.16 8.91
N GLU A 79 -1.69 -13.03 8.75
CA GLU A 79 -0.76 -13.12 9.87
C GLU A 79 -1.04 -12.07 10.94
N LEU A 80 -1.31 -10.84 10.51
CA LEU A 80 -1.63 -9.75 11.44
C LEU A 80 -2.93 -10.05 12.19
N ALA A 81 -3.96 -10.50 11.47
CA ALA A 81 -5.25 -10.81 12.07
C ALA A 81 -5.11 -11.92 13.11
N ASP A 82 -4.35 -12.96 12.80
CA ASP A 82 -4.10 -14.07 13.72
C ASP A 82 -3.33 -13.60 14.95
N TYR A 83 -2.32 -12.76 14.75
CA TYR A 83 -1.52 -12.23 15.85
C TYR A 83 -2.35 -11.38 16.81
N LEU A 84 -3.25 -10.55 16.28
CA LEU A 84 -4.08 -9.66 17.06
C LEU A 84 -5.42 -10.31 17.49
N ASP A 85 -5.70 -11.51 17.01
CA ASP A 85 -6.96 -12.22 17.25
C ASP A 85 -8.17 -11.36 16.90
N VAL A 86 -8.13 -10.75 15.72
CA VAL A 86 -9.26 -9.95 15.20
C VAL A 86 -9.88 -10.66 14.01
N LYS A 87 -11.19 -10.48 13.83
CA LYS A 87 -11.94 -11.14 12.75
C LYS A 87 -12.30 -10.20 11.62
N GLU A 88 -12.24 -8.91 11.87
CA GLU A 88 -12.59 -7.90 10.87
C GLU A 88 -11.43 -6.97 10.60
N ILE A 89 -11.08 -6.82 9.32
CA ILE A 89 -10.03 -5.92 8.88
C ILE A 89 -10.59 -5.05 7.76
N ALA A 90 -10.53 -3.74 7.95
CA ALA A 90 -10.84 -2.78 6.91
C ALA A 90 -9.57 -2.50 6.10
N ILE A 91 -9.68 -2.58 4.79
CA ILE A 91 -8.55 -2.35 3.90
C ILE A 91 -8.73 -1.02 3.19
N VAL A 92 -7.74 -0.15 3.32
CA VAL A 92 -7.72 1.15 2.63
C VAL A 92 -6.60 1.13 1.60
N THR A 93 -6.94 1.49 0.38
CA THR A 93 -5.96 1.57 -0.70
C THR A 93 -5.99 2.96 -1.32
N TRP A 94 -4.83 3.60 -1.40
CA TRP A 94 -4.67 4.87 -2.10
C TRP A 94 -3.74 4.67 -3.28
N ALA A 95 -4.23 5.00 -4.48
CA ALA A 95 -3.44 4.96 -5.70
C ALA A 95 -3.82 6.16 -6.53
N HIS A 96 -2.93 6.58 -7.43
CA HIS A 96 -3.18 7.74 -8.28
C HIS A 96 -4.37 7.53 -9.20
N SER A 97 -4.52 6.32 -9.77
CA SER A 97 -5.63 6.05 -10.66
C SER A 97 -6.70 5.18 -9.98
N ASP A 98 -7.96 5.40 -10.36
CA ASP A 98 -9.08 4.59 -9.89
C ASP A 98 -8.92 3.14 -10.35
N GLU A 99 -8.36 2.94 -11.55
CA GLU A 99 -8.12 1.61 -12.09
C GLU A 99 -7.15 0.82 -11.21
N ALA A 100 -6.03 1.45 -10.81
CA ALA A 100 -5.04 0.81 -9.95
C ALA A 100 -5.66 0.46 -8.59
N ARG A 101 -6.49 1.34 -8.05
CA ARG A 101 -7.17 1.12 -6.78
C ARG A 101 -8.16 -0.05 -6.87
N ARG A 102 -8.97 -0.10 -7.93
CA ARG A 102 -9.92 -1.19 -8.14
C ARG A 102 -9.20 -2.51 -8.35
N ASN A 103 -8.10 -2.48 -9.12
CA ASN A 103 -7.30 -3.67 -9.35
C ASN A 103 -6.71 -4.20 -8.05
N SER A 104 -6.26 -3.30 -7.17
CA SER A 104 -5.72 -3.68 -5.87
C SER A 104 -6.76 -4.44 -5.04
N TYR A 105 -7.97 -3.90 -4.93
CA TYR A 105 -9.05 -4.59 -4.21
C TYR A 105 -9.39 -5.93 -4.85
N SER A 106 -9.42 -5.98 -6.17
CA SER A 106 -9.71 -7.21 -6.90
C SER A 106 -8.66 -8.28 -6.64
N GLU A 107 -7.38 -7.92 -6.67
CA GLU A 107 -6.29 -8.86 -6.43
C GLU A 107 -6.31 -9.40 -5.01
N ILE A 108 -6.59 -8.54 -4.04
CA ILE A 108 -6.70 -8.96 -2.63
C ILE A 108 -7.90 -9.90 -2.44
N ALA A 109 -9.03 -9.54 -3.04
CA ALA A 109 -10.24 -10.37 -2.95
C ALA A 109 -10.03 -11.75 -3.55
N LYS A 110 -9.37 -11.84 -4.71
CA LYS A 110 -9.04 -13.11 -5.34
C LYS A 110 -8.19 -13.99 -4.42
N ALA A 111 -7.18 -13.39 -3.79
CA ALA A 111 -6.28 -14.13 -2.91
C ALA A 111 -7.03 -14.71 -1.71
N PHE A 112 -7.93 -13.95 -1.12
CA PHE A 112 -8.73 -14.43 0.00
C PHE A 112 -9.71 -15.51 -0.42
N ASN A 113 -10.32 -15.38 -1.59
CA ASN A 113 -11.25 -16.40 -2.11
C ASN A 113 -10.52 -17.73 -2.38
N MET A 114 -9.29 -17.68 -2.84
CA MET A 114 -8.50 -18.87 -3.09
C MET A 114 -8.09 -19.59 -1.81
N LYS A 115 -8.03 -18.89 -0.71
CA LYS A 115 -7.72 -19.48 0.61
C LYS A 115 -8.93 -20.12 1.26
N GLY A 116 -10.09 -19.71 0.80
CA GLY A 116 -11.39 -20.08 1.36
C GLY A 116 -11.65 -21.49 1.46
#